data_265679bb794cf6a12b033304267fd63e
#
_entry.id   265679bb794cf6a12b033304267fd63e
#
_cell.length_a   1.000
_cell.length_b   1.000
_cell.length_c   1.000
_cell.angle_alpha   90.00
_cell.angle_beta   90.00
_cell.angle_gamma   90.00
#
_symmetry.space_group_name_H-M   'P 1'
#
loop_
_entity.id
_entity.type
_entity.pdbx_description
1 polymer ?
#
loop_
_entity_poly.entity_id
_entity_poly.type
_entity_poly.pdbx_seq_one_letter_code
_entity_poly.pdbx_strand_id
1 'polypeptide(L)' 'SYKSVLSRGYAIVRDENNKIISNTGAGTPKSIEFADGVVEL' A
#
# COMPACT_ATOMS: atom_id res chain seq x y z
N SER A 1 -9.01 1.73 -12.94
CA SER A 1 -7.69 2.10 -12.45
C SER A 1 -7.54 1.75 -10.98
N TYR A 2 -6.33 1.78 -10.49
CA TYR A 2 -6.08 1.40 -9.11
C TYR A 2 -6.72 2.38 -8.10
N LYS A 3 -6.93 3.61 -8.50
CA LYS A 3 -7.59 4.60 -7.63
C LYS A 3 -9.01 4.19 -7.29
N SER A 4 -9.75 3.63 -8.23
CA SER A 4 -11.10 3.18 -7.92
C SER A 4 -11.09 1.93 -7.03
N VAL A 5 -10.06 1.10 -7.13
CA VAL A 5 -9.90 -0.03 -6.20
C VAL A 5 -9.66 0.48 -4.78
N LEU A 6 -8.79 1.47 -4.64
CA LEU A 6 -8.49 2.05 -3.32
C LEU A 6 -9.74 2.69 -2.70
N SER A 7 -10.57 3.36 -3.51
CA SER A 7 -11.77 4.00 -2.99
C SER A 7 -12.81 3.01 -2.47
N ARG A 8 -12.64 1.73 -2.79
CA ARG A 8 -13.54 0.67 -2.33
C ARG A 8 -13.08 0.03 -1.02
N GLY A 9 -12.07 0.59 -0.38
CA GLY A 9 -11.60 0.11 0.91
C GLY A 9 -10.32 -0.71 0.87
N TYR A 10 -9.74 -0.89 -0.31
CA TYR A 10 -8.44 -1.56 -0.43
C TYR A 10 -7.32 -0.56 -0.21
N ALA A 11 -6.13 -1.08 0.07
CA ALA A 11 -4.95 -0.25 0.28
C ALA A 11 -3.75 -0.92 -0.37
N ILE A 12 -2.74 -0.12 -0.69
CA ILE A 12 -1.49 -0.63 -1.25
C ILE A 12 -0.41 -0.48 -0.19
N VAL A 13 0.27 -1.59 0.13
CA VAL A 13 1.36 -1.59 1.10
C VAL A 13 2.68 -1.65 0.34
N ARG A 14 3.62 -0.78 0.72
CA ARG A 14 4.95 -0.73 0.09
C ARG A 14 6.04 -0.84 1.14
N ASP A 15 7.20 -1.34 0.71
CA ASP A 15 8.37 -1.42 1.56
C ASP A 15 9.21 -0.14 1.46
N GLU A 16 10.38 -0.12 2.10
CA GLU A 16 11.25 1.06 2.12
C GLU A 16 11.79 1.42 0.74
N ASN A 17 11.77 0.47 -0.20
CA ASN A 17 12.20 0.70 -1.58
C ASN A 17 11.03 1.06 -2.49
N ASN A 18 9.88 1.35 -1.91
CA ASN A 18 8.66 1.71 -2.62
C ASN A 18 8.10 0.57 -3.49
N LYS A 19 8.47 -0.66 -3.14
CA LYS A 19 8.00 -1.83 -3.86
C LYS A 19 6.72 -2.35 -3.20
N ILE A 20 5.74 -2.73 -4.01
CA ILE A 20 4.46 -3.23 -3.51
C ILE A 20 4.66 -4.59 -2.83
N ILE A 21 4.11 -4.72 -1.63
CA ILE A 21 4.12 -5.95 -0.85
C ILE A 21 2.70 -6.51 -0.86
N SER A 22 2.53 -7.73 -1.37
CA SER A 22 1.21 -8.35 -1.47
C SER A 22 0.99 -9.48 -0.47
N ASN A 23 2.00 -9.82 0.32
CA ASN A 23 1.88 -10.90 1.31
C ASN A 23 2.89 -10.68 2.44
N THR A 24 2.72 -11.41 3.53
CA THR A 24 3.53 -11.22 4.73
C THR A 24 4.98 -11.62 4.56
N GLY A 25 5.29 -12.43 3.56
CA GLY A 25 6.66 -12.88 3.32
C GLY A 25 7.43 -12.03 2.32
N ALA A 26 6.79 -11.03 1.72
CA ALA A 26 7.42 -10.25 0.64
C ALA A 26 8.33 -9.14 1.14
N GLY A 27 8.27 -8.78 2.42
CA GLY A 27 9.12 -7.73 2.97
C GLY A 27 8.47 -7.08 4.16
N THR A 28 9.09 -6.00 4.65
CA THR A 28 8.60 -5.27 5.81
C THR A 28 7.80 -4.06 5.34
N PRO A 29 6.54 -3.91 5.77
CA PRO A 29 5.74 -2.75 5.40
C PRO A 29 6.37 -1.44 5.87
N LYS A 30 6.36 -0.44 5.02
CA LYS A 30 6.89 0.89 5.33
C LYS A 30 5.81 1.95 5.17
N SER A 31 4.91 1.80 4.21
CA SER A 31 3.85 2.76 3.97
C SER A 31 2.60 2.07 3.49
N ILE A 32 1.47 2.73 3.71
CA ILE A 32 0.16 2.23 3.27
C ILE A 32 -0.51 3.36 2.49
N GLU A 33 -0.86 3.10 1.25
CA GLU A 33 -1.54 4.08 0.41
C GLU A 33 -3.04 3.82 0.42
N PHE A 34 -3.81 4.83 0.82
CA PHE A 34 -5.27 4.84 0.72
C PHE A 34 -5.68 5.72 -0.45
N ALA A 35 -6.98 5.77 -0.76
CA ALA A 35 -7.47 6.59 -1.86
C ALA A 35 -7.17 8.07 -1.68
N ASP A 36 -7.12 8.54 -0.43
CA ASP A 36 -6.96 9.96 -0.11
C ASP A 36 -5.58 10.33 0.43
N GLY A 37 -4.65 9.40 0.49
CA GLY A 37 -3.31 9.72 0.97
C GLY A 37 -2.52 8.50 1.41
N VAL A 38 -1.35 8.76 1.97
CA VAL A 38 -0.39 7.72 2.36
C VAL A 38 -0.08 7.86 3.84
N VAL A 39 -0.03 6.74 4.55
CA VAL A 39 0.39 6.67 5.94
C VAL A 39 1.78 6.05 5.99
N GLU A 40 2.72 6.72 6.66
CA GLU A 40 4.07 6.19 6.90
C GLU A 40 4.05 5.39 8.20
N LEU A 41 4.62 4.20 8.17
CA LEU A 41 4.69 3.34 9.36
C LEU A 41 5.97 3.56 10.16
#